data_ef5f8cd06ad7b90455024de32dab03db
#
_entry.id   ef5f8cd06ad7b90455024de32dab03db
#
_cell.length_a   1.000
_cell.length_b   1.000
_cell.length_c   1.000
_cell.angle_alpha   90.00
_cell.angle_beta   90.00
_cell.angle_gamma   90.00
#
_symmetry.space_group_name_H-M   'P 1'
#
loop_
_entity.id
_entity.type
_entity.pdbx_description
1 polymer ?
#
loop_
_entity_poly.entity_id
_entity_poly.type
_entity_poly.pdbx_seq_one_letter_code
_entity_poly.pdbx_strand_id
1 'polypeptide(L)'
;MKKRLLSLFLTFSMLLTFFPVGTVTVFASDSPMAYTDGSYQFILNADNTATITKYTGNEHRITIPAQVTHGAQTYPVSKIGDRVFCNYKYVLTSVQIPDTVTEIGSNAFYNCTSLKRVTIQDNKPSCVKKIGRQAFMFCSELTDIPILDSVTEIGSESFHQCEKLDTVTIPE
;
A
#
# COMPACT_ATOMS: atom_id res chain seq x y z
N MET A 1 -35.84 46.96 -8.40
CA MET A 1 -36.51 45.72 -7.92
C MET A 1 -35.44 44.74 -7.54
N LYS A 2 -35.20 44.53 -6.24
CA LYS A 2 -34.16 43.62 -5.72
C LYS A 2 -34.81 42.27 -5.49
N LYS A 3 -34.41 41.23 -6.21
CA LYS A 3 -34.83 39.86 -5.95
C LYS A 3 -33.92 39.26 -4.85
N ARG A 4 -34.50 38.94 -3.70
CA ARG A 4 -33.86 38.24 -2.60
C ARG A 4 -33.87 36.75 -2.93
N LEU A 5 -32.69 36.14 -2.97
CA LEU A 5 -32.54 34.68 -3.01
C LEU A 5 -32.75 34.12 -1.59
N LEU A 6 -33.77 33.28 -1.42
CA LEU A 6 -34.11 32.64 -0.18
C LEU A 6 -33.31 31.35 -0.07
N SER A 7 -32.37 31.35 0.87
CA SER A 7 -31.58 30.14 1.23
C SER A 7 -32.47 29.18 2.02
N LEU A 8 -32.72 28.00 1.48
CA LEU A 8 -33.49 26.96 2.13
C LEU A 8 -32.53 26.13 3.03
N PHE A 9 -32.48 26.47 4.31
CA PHE A 9 -31.86 25.57 5.30
C PHE A 9 -32.82 24.40 5.56
N LEU A 10 -32.44 23.22 5.09
CA LEU A 10 -33.13 21.98 5.43
C LEU A 10 -32.67 21.57 6.82
N THR A 11 -33.43 21.95 7.86
CA THR A 11 -33.26 21.42 9.21
C THR A 11 -33.84 20.02 9.24
N PHE A 12 -32.94 19.02 9.32
CA PHE A 12 -33.32 17.63 9.56
C PHE A 12 -33.76 17.49 11.00
N SER A 13 -35.07 17.58 11.25
CA SER A 13 -35.67 17.31 12.55
C SER A 13 -35.67 15.81 12.79
N MET A 14 -34.79 15.39 13.70
CA MET A 14 -34.68 14.00 14.16
C MET A 14 -35.85 13.69 15.10
N LEU A 15 -36.90 13.07 14.54
CA LEU A 15 -38.00 12.52 15.35
C LEU A 15 -37.49 11.27 16.09
N LEU A 16 -37.24 11.42 17.36
CA LEU A 16 -36.85 10.32 18.27
C LEU A 16 -38.09 9.46 18.55
N THR A 17 -38.33 8.41 17.75
CA THR A 17 -39.30 7.37 18.11
C THR A 17 -38.57 6.31 18.91
N PHE A 18 -38.97 6.19 20.19
CA PHE A 18 -38.56 5.09 21.06
C PHE A 18 -39.10 3.77 20.51
N PHE A 19 -38.22 2.94 19.90
CA PHE A 19 -38.49 1.52 19.69
C PHE A 19 -37.87 0.70 20.83
N PRO A 20 -38.53 -0.37 21.32
CA PRO A 20 -37.97 -1.20 22.38
C PRO A 20 -36.71 -1.91 21.91
N VAL A 21 -35.76 -2.00 22.81
CA VAL A 21 -34.40 -2.54 22.65
C VAL A 21 -34.44 -3.97 22.10
N GLY A 22 -34.39 -4.09 20.77
CA GLY A 22 -33.83 -5.26 20.12
C GLY A 22 -32.36 -4.99 19.88
N THR A 23 -31.49 -5.82 20.40
CA THR A 23 -30.06 -5.77 20.11
C THR A 23 -29.87 -5.89 18.61
N VAL A 24 -29.68 -4.76 17.93
CA VAL A 24 -29.19 -4.74 16.56
C VAL A 24 -27.73 -5.13 16.67
N THR A 25 -27.45 -6.41 16.49
CA THR A 25 -26.08 -6.84 16.17
C THR A 25 -25.75 -6.28 14.79
N VAL A 26 -25.14 -5.12 14.77
CA VAL A 26 -24.47 -4.61 13.58
C VAL A 26 -23.33 -5.58 13.35
N PHE A 27 -23.48 -6.51 12.42
CA PHE A 27 -22.36 -7.19 11.80
C PHE A 27 -21.64 -6.12 10.98
N ALA A 28 -20.76 -5.35 11.64
CA ALA A 28 -19.75 -4.62 10.93
C ALA A 28 -18.94 -5.67 10.15
N SER A 29 -19.02 -5.65 8.87
CA SER A 29 -18.06 -6.38 8.04
C SER A 29 -16.72 -5.71 8.34
N ASP A 30 -15.88 -6.36 9.16
CA ASP A 30 -14.57 -5.87 9.62
C ASP A 30 -13.51 -5.78 8.49
N SER A 31 -13.94 -5.84 7.25
CA SER A 31 -13.05 -5.62 6.12
C SER A 31 -12.96 -4.11 5.87
N PRO A 32 -11.79 -3.50 6.01
CA PRO A 32 -11.62 -2.09 5.71
C PRO A 32 -12.05 -1.80 4.28
N MET A 33 -12.80 -0.73 4.07
CA MET A 33 -13.24 -0.34 2.73
C MET A 33 -12.03 0.00 1.87
N ALA A 34 -11.93 -0.69 0.72
CA ALA A 34 -10.88 -0.42 -0.24
C ALA A 34 -11.31 0.69 -1.20
N TYR A 35 -10.42 1.63 -1.44
CA TYR A 35 -10.56 2.73 -2.39
C TYR A 35 -9.66 2.50 -3.60
N THR A 36 -9.84 3.28 -4.66
CA THR A 36 -9.03 3.18 -5.89
C THR A 36 -8.50 4.55 -6.28
N ASP A 37 -7.21 4.61 -6.62
CA ASP A 37 -6.56 5.76 -7.25
C ASP A 37 -5.65 5.24 -8.38
N GLY A 38 -6.02 5.56 -9.63
CA GLY A 38 -5.38 5.00 -10.81
C GLY A 38 -5.41 3.46 -10.83
N SER A 39 -4.25 2.84 -10.97
CA SER A 39 -4.09 1.38 -10.97
C SER A 39 -3.93 0.77 -9.57
N TYR A 40 -4.03 1.56 -8.51
CA TYR A 40 -3.83 1.13 -7.14
C TYR A 40 -5.14 1.08 -6.36
N GLN A 41 -5.36 -0.02 -5.64
CA GLN A 41 -6.37 -0.08 -4.58
C GLN A 41 -5.68 0.08 -3.23
N PHE A 42 -6.33 0.76 -2.31
CA PHE A 42 -5.77 1.05 -0.99
C PHE A 42 -6.85 1.09 0.09
N ILE A 43 -6.42 0.97 1.32
CA ILE A 43 -7.21 1.24 2.53
C ILE A 43 -6.58 2.39 3.29
N LEU A 44 -7.41 3.11 4.06
CA LEU A 44 -6.94 4.15 4.96
C LEU A 44 -6.63 3.54 6.34
N ASN A 45 -5.49 3.92 6.88
CA ASN A 45 -5.04 3.52 8.20
C ASN A 45 -5.54 4.53 9.25
N ALA A 46 -5.59 4.12 10.52
CA ALA A 46 -6.03 4.97 11.63
C ALA A 46 -5.12 6.18 11.90
N ASP A 47 -3.87 6.14 11.40
CA ASP A 47 -2.86 7.19 11.52
C ASP A 47 -2.88 8.20 10.36
N ASN A 48 -3.96 8.22 9.56
CA ASN A 48 -4.10 9.04 8.36
C ASN A 48 -3.07 8.73 7.26
N THR A 49 -2.56 7.53 7.20
CA THR A 49 -1.77 7.01 6.08
C THR A 49 -2.59 6.03 5.24
N ALA A 50 -2.01 5.52 4.16
CA ALA A 50 -2.63 4.53 3.30
C ALA A 50 -1.76 3.27 3.17
N THR A 51 -2.43 2.13 3.06
CA THR A 51 -1.83 0.85 2.67
C THR A 51 -2.30 0.49 1.27
N ILE A 52 -1.38 0.30 0.32
CA ILE A 52 -1.71 -0.26 -0.98
C ILE A 52 -2.08 -1.73 -0.79
N THR A 53 -3.25 -2.14 -1.27
CA THR A 53 -3.77 -3.51 -1.10
C THR A 53 -3.79 -4.31 -2.40
N LYS A 54 -3.80 -3.62 -3.56
CA LYS A 54 -3.79 -4.27 -4.86
C LYS A 54 -3.24 -3.34 -5.93
N TYR A 55 -2.59 -3.93 -6.92
CA TYR A 55 -2.22 -3.29 -8.18
C TYR A 55 -2.96 -3.98 -9.33
N THR A 56 -3.48 -3.20 -10.28
CA THR A 56 -4.28 -3.69 -11.42
C THR A 56 -3.69 -3.35 -12.76
N GLY A 57 -2.55 -2.65 -12.78
CA GLY A 57 -1.82 -2.31 -14.00
C GLY A 57 -1.00 -3.48 -14.54
N ASN A 58 -0.36 -3.25 -15.68
CA ASN A 58 0.46 -4.24 -16.38
C ASN A 58 1.81 -3.67 -16.86
N GLU A 59 2.25 -2.55 -16.29
CA GLU A 59 3.49 -1.90 -16.66
C GLU A 59 4.71 -2.72 -16.19
N HIS A 60 5.76 -2.71 -17.01
CA HIS A 60 7.03 -3.37 -16.68
C HIS A 60 7.85 -2.62 -15.63
N ARG A 61 7.66 -1.33 -15.53
CA ARG A 61 8.31 -0.44 -14.57
C ARG A 61 7.25 0.36 -13.87
N ILE A 62 7.20 0.26 -12.58
CA ILE A 62 6.21 0.96 -11.77
C ILE A 62 6.88 1.90 -10.79
N THR A 63 6.22 3.03 -10.55
CA THR A 63 6.49 3.93 -9.45
C THR A 63 5.30 3.87 -8.52
N ILE A 64 5.51 3.39 -7.29
CA ILE A 64 4.47 3.39 -6.26
C ILE A 64 4.22 4.85 -5.87
N PRO A 65 2.97 5.32 -5.82
CA PRO A 65 2.69 6.71 -5.48
C PRO A 65 3.07 7.00 -4.02
N ALA A 66 3.68 8.17 -3.78
CA ALA A 66 3.99 8.61 -2.43
C ALA A 66 2.73 8.94 -1.62
N GLN A 67 1.63 9.24 -2.29
CA GLN A 67 0.34 9.53 -1.70
C GLN A 67 -0.78 9.06 -2.62
N VAL A 68 -1.93 8.78 -2.04
CA VAL A 68 -3.19 8.44 -2.74
C VAL A 68 -4.29 9.43 -2.34
N THR A 69 -5.31 9.56 -3.21
CA THR A 69 -6.38 10.53 -3.02
C THR A 69 -7.69 9.80 -2.73
N HIS A 70 -8.41 10.26 -1.71
CA HIS A 70 -9.80 9.86 -1.46
C HIS A 70 -10.65 11.08 -1.12
N GLY A 71 -11.66 11.35 -1.94
CA GLY A 71 -12.44 12.60 -1.88
C GLY A 71 -11.56 13.82 -2.16
N ALA A 72 -11.56 14.79 -1.26
CA ALA A 72 -10.75 16.02 -1.35
C ALA A 72 -9.42 15.93 -0.58
N GLN A 73 -9.06 14.77 -0.02
CA GLN A 73 -7.89 14.59 0.83
C GLN A 73 -6.88 13.64 0.20
N THR A 74 -5.60 13.87 0.51
CA THR A 74 -4.49 13.00 0.15
C THR A 74 -3.91 12.32 1.38
N TYR A 75 -3.45 11.08 1.21
CA TYR A 75 -2.92 10.25 2.28
C TYR A 75 -1.56 9.70 1.87
N PRO A 76 -0.51 9.90 2.67
CA PRO A 76 0.79 9.32 2.37
C PRO A 76 0.71 7.79 2.39
N VAL A 77 1.35 7.15 1.41
CA VAL A 77 1.45 5.69 1.36
C VAL A 77 2.55 5.24 2.30
N SER A 78 2.19 4.61 3.41
CA SER A 78 3.13 4.12 4.43
C SER A 78 3.44 2.63 4.30
N LYS A 79 2.59 1.87 3.58
CA LYS A 79 2.73 0.42 3.47
C LYS A 79 2.37 -0.10 2.09
N ILE A 80 3.18 -1.03 1.60
CA ILE A 80 2.81 -1.96 0.53
C ILE A 80 2.25 -3.19 1.22
N GLY A 81 0.98 -3.47 1.02
CA GLY A 81 0.26 -4.56 1.68
C GLY A 81 0.70 -5.95 1.21
N ASP A 82 0.08 -6.96 1.79
CA ASP A 82 0.38 -8.34 1.48
C ASP A 82 -0.05 -8.69 0.05
N ARG A 83 0.82 -9.39 -0.69
CA ARG A 83 0.54 -9.95 -2.01
C ARG A 83 0.19 -8.94 -3.12
N VAL A 84 0.46 -7.65 -2.95
CA VAL A 84 0.08 -6.59 -3.92
C VAL A 84 0.59 -6.88 -5.33
N PHE A 85 1.84 -7.34 -5.47
CA PHE A 85 2.47 -7.68 -6.75
C PHE A 85 2.78 -9.17 -6.88
N CYS A 86 2.09 -10.01 -6.12
CA CYS A 86 2.31 -11.46 -6.13
C CYS A 86 2.04 -12.04 -7.54
N ASN A 87 2.99 -12.83 -8.05
CA ASN A 87 2.93 -13.48 -9.37
C ASN A 87 2.96 -12.56 -10.61
N TYR A 88 3.49 -11.34 -10.50
CA TYR A 88 3.82 -10.51 -11.67
C TYR A 88 5.10 -11.00 -12.37
N LYS A 89 5.16 -12.29 -12.70
CA LYS A 89 6.35 -13.04 -13.12
C LYS A 89 7.13 -12.43 -14.28
N TYR A 90 6.43 -12.16 -15.38
CA TYR A 90 7.06 -11.76 -16.65
C TYR A 90 6.82 -10.30 -17.01
N VAL A 91 6.13 -9.60 -16.16
CA VAL A 91 5.71 -8.21 -16.38
C VAL A 91 6.64 -7.26 -15.65
N LEU A 92 6.74 -7.40 -14.34
CA LEU A 92 7.40 -6.43 -13.48
C LEU A 92 8.93 -6.59 -13.51
N THR A 93 9.64 -5.58 -14.04
CA THR A 93 11.10 -5.57 -14.12
C THR A 93 11.77 -4.59 -13.17
N SER A 94 11.08 -3.54 -12.77
CA SER A 94 11.61 -2.53 -11.84
C SER A 94 10.50 -1.88 -11.04
N VAL A 95 10.78 -1.60 -9.78
CA VAL A 95 9.88 -0.91 -8.85
C VAL A 95 10.62 0.26 -8.21
N GLN A 96 9.99 1.45 -8.23
CA GLN A 96 10.40 2.58 -7.41
C GLN A 96 9.43 2.72 -6.23
N ILE A 97 10.00 2.70 -5.03
CA ILE A 97 9.26 2.83 -3.76
C ILE A 97 9.45 4.26 -3.25
N PRO A 98 8.40 4.97 -2.83
CA PRO A 98 8.54 6.31 -2.25
C PRO A 98 9.18 6.25 -0.87
N ASP A 99 9.81 7.36 -0.45
CA ASP A 99 10.42 7.51 0.87
C ASP A 99 9.40 7.52 2.03
N THR A 100 8.11 7.58 1.73
CA THR A 100 7.03 7.49 2.72
C THR A 100 6.75 6.06 3.18
N VAL A 101 7.18 5.03 2.41
CA VAL A 101 6.92 3.61 2.73
C VAL A 101 7.85 3.13 3.83
N THR A 102 7.26 2.63 4.90
CA THR A 102 7.95 2.07 6.07
C THR A 102 7.84 0.55 6.17
N GLU A 103 6.86 -0.05 5.49
CA GLU A 103 6.63 -1.50 5.54
C GLU A 103 6.32 -2.09 4.16
N ILE A 104 6.95 -3.22 3.86
CA ILE A 104 6.65 -4.11 2.74
C ILE A 104 6.03 -5.38 3.30
N GLY A 105 4.80 -5.67 2.92
CA GLY A 105 3.99 -6.77 3.44
C GLY A 105 4.47 -8.16 3.02
N SER A 106 3.84 -9.17 3.59
CA SER A 106 4.15 -10.57 3.29
C SER A 106 3.80 -10.90 1.83
N ASN A 107 4.71 -11.62 1.15
CA ASN A 107 4.54 -12.01 -0.25
C ASN A 107 4.32 -10.82 -1.22
N ALA A 108 4.65 -9.59 -0.85
CA ALA A 108 4.31 -8.40 -1.64
C ALA A 108 4.81 -8.50 -3.09
N PHE A 109 6.02 -9.05 -3.30
CA PHE A 109 6.64 -9.30 -4.61
C PHE A 109 6.93 -10.80 -4.84
N TYR A 110 6.20 -11.68 -4.17
CA TYR A 110 6.40 -13.12 -4.31
C TYR A 110 6.31 -13.56 -5.77
N ASN A 111 7.32 -14.30 -6.23
CA ASN A 111 7.38 -14.87 -7.56
C ASN A 111 7.35 -13.82 -8.70
N CYS A 112 7.98 -12.66 -8.45
CA CYS A 112 8.27 -11.66 -9.49
C CYS A 112 9.61 -12.00 -10.17
N THR A 113 9.63 -13.09 -10.95
CA THR A 113 10.86 -13.68 -11.49
C THR A 113 11.64 -12.76 -12.43
N SER A 114 11.01 -11.76 -13.04
CA SER A 114 11.64 -10.76 -13.91
C SER A 114 12.06 -9.49 -13.18
N LEU A 115 11.77 -9.35 -11.88
CA LEU A 115 12.12 -8.16 -11.10
C LEU A 115 13.63 -8.09 -10.90
N LYS A 116 14.26 -7.08 -11.52
CA LYS A 116 15.72 -6.88 -11.50
C LYS A 116 16.15 -5.88 -10.44
N ARG A 117 15.32 -4.87 -10.17
CA ARG A 117 15.70 -3.75 -9.32
C ARG A 117 14.53 -3.21 -8.52
N VAL A 118 14.79 -2.91 -7.26
CA VAL A 118 13.92 -2.13 -6.38
C VAL A 118 14.71 -0.91 -5.93
N THR A 119 14.20 0.30 -6.16
CA THR A 119 14.89 1.56 -5.82
C THR A 119 13.99 2.48 -5.02
N ILE A 120 14.58 3.45 -4.34
CA ILE A 120 13.84 4.53 -3.70
C ILE A 120 13.66 5.67 -4.71
N GLN A 121 12.47 6.24 -4.74
CA GLN A 121 12.13 7.37 -5.59
C GLN A 121 13.05 8.56 -5.29
N ASP A 122 13.44 9.28 -6.35
CA ASP A 122 14.29 10.48 -6.27
C ASP A 122 15.66 10.26 -5.60
N ASN A 123 16.15 9.00 -5.54
CA ASN A 123 17.39 8.61 -4.87
C ASN A 123 17.49 9.08 -3.41
N LYS A 124 16.35 9.22 -2.74
CA LYS A 124 16.30 9.55 -1.32
C LYS A 124 16.72 8.35 -0.45
N PRO A 125 17.08 8.59 0.82
CA PRO A 125 17.28 7.49 1.77
C PRO A 125 16.00 6.66 1.92
N SER A 126 16.15 5.34 2.07
CA SER A 126 15.03 4.45 2.38
C SER A 126 14.48 4.74 3.77
N CYS A 127 13.15 4.65 3.91
CA CYS A 127 12.46 4.66 5.20
C CYS A 127 11.85 3.30 5.55
N VAL A 128 12.10 2.27 4.72
CA VAL A 128 11.57 0.92 4.96
C VAL A 128 12.21 0.34 6.22
N LYS A 129 11.40 0.02 7.22
CA LYS A 129 11.81 -0.58 8.49
C LYS A 129 11.53 -2.07 8.54
N LYS A 130 10.49 -2.50 7.83
CA LYS A 130 10.02 -3.88 7.89
C LYS A 130 9.82 -4.47 6.51
N ILE A 131 10.35 -5.68 6.32
CA ILE A 131 10.11 -6.54 5.17
C ILE A 131 9.39 -7.80 5.67
N GLY A 132 8.20 -8.07 5.14
CA GLY A 132 7.36 -9.19 5.54
C GLY A 132 7.90 -10.55 5.08
N ARG A 133 7.29 -11.60 5.59
CA ARG A 133 7.62 -12.98 5.23
C ARG A 133 7.52 -13.19 3.72
N GLN A 134 8.53 -13.82 3.09
CA GLN A 134 8.54 -14.17 1.68
C GLN A 134 8.32 -12.98 0.72
N ALA A 135 8.62 -11.77 1.15
CA ALA A 135 8.27 -10.55 0.41
C ALA A 135 8.85 -10.53 -1.01
N PHE A 136 10.07 -11.03 -1.20
CA PHE A 136 10.78 -11.14 -2.50
C PHE A 136 11.13 -12.59 -2.85
N MET A 137 10.49 -13.56 -2.24
CA MET A 137 10.76 -14.97 -2.54
C MET A 137 10.53 -15.26 -4.02
N PHE A 138 11.46 -16.00 -4.65
CA PHE A 138 11.50 -16.30 -6.09
C PHE A 138 11.68 -15.08 -7.02
N CYS A 139 12.25 -13.99 -6.55
CA CYS A 139 12.70 -12.90 -7.42
C CYS A 139 14.08 -13.23 -7.99
N SER A 140 14.16 -14.25 -8.87
CA SER A 140 15.44 -14.84 -9.33
C SER A 140 16.34 -13.86 -10.12
N GLU A 141 15.76 -12.82 -10.74
CA GLU A 141 16.49 -11.79 -11.47
C GLU A 141 16.90 -10.58 -10.62
N LEU A 142 16.54 -10.54 -9.33
CA LEU A 142 16.82 -9.40 -8.46
C LEU A 142 18.32 -9.29 -8.18
N THR A 143 18.91 -8.16 -8.58
CA THR A 143 20.35 -7.87 -8.42
C THR A 143 20.63 -6.72 -7.46
N ASP A 144 19.66 -5.83 -7.26
CA ASP A 144 19.87 -4.58 -6.53
C ASP A 144 18.63 -4.22 -5.70
N ILE A 145 18.85 -4.03 -4.39
CA ILE A 145 17.81 -3.72 -3.42
C ILE A 145 18.31 -2.78 -2.31
N PRO A 146 18.61 -1.51 -2.65
CA PRO A 146 19.19 -0.54 -1.70
C PRO A 146 18.27 -0.12 -0.55
N ILE A 147 17.05 -0.66 -0.50
CA ILE A 147 16.11 -0.37 0.60
C ILE A 147 16.54 -0.95 1.95
N LEU A 148 17.56 -1.81 1.97
CA LEU A 148 17.99 -2.52 3.17
C LEU A 148 18.69 -1.65 4.20
N ASP A 149 19.23 -0.51 3.81
CA ASP A 149 20.01 0.38 4.70
C ASP A 149 19.25 0.87 5.94
N SER A 150 17.91 0.87 5.88
CA SER A 150 17.06 1.32 6.98
C SER A 150 16.23 0.23 7.63
N VAL A 151 16.35 -1.02 7.14
CA VAL A 151 15.51 -2.15 7.57
C VAL A 151 15.99 -2.66 8.93
N THR A 152 15.05 -2.85 9.85
CA THR A 152 15.26 -3.36 11.19
C THR A 152 14.58 -4.71 11.43
N GLU A 153 13.64 -5.10 10.55
CA GLU A 153 12.91 -6.36 10.65
C GLU A 153 12.78 -7.03 9.28
N ILE A 154 13.27 -8.27 9.17
CA ILE A 154 13.16 -9.09 7.97
C ILE A 154 12.43 -10.38 8.32
N GLY A 155 11.30 -10.62 7.66
CA GLY A 155 10.51 -11.83 7.81
C GLY A 155 11.21 -13.05 7.21
N SER A 156 10.80 -14.25 7.63
CA SER A 156 11.38 -15.51 7.14
C SER A 156 11.26 -15.65 5.62
N GLU A 157 12.28 -16.20 4.99
CA GLU A 157 12.32 -16.51 3.55
C GLU A 157 12.16 -15.30 2.62
N SER A 158 12.37 -14.08 3.11
CA SER A 158 12.09 -12.85 2.34
C SER A 158 12.85 -12.78 1.03
N PHE A 159 14.05 -13.32 0.96
CA PHE A 159 14.92 -13.35 -0.22
C PHE A 159 15.24 -14.77 -0.68
N HIS A 160 14.46 -15.76 -0.26
CA HIS A 160 14.68 -17.13 -0.69
C HIS A 160 14.53 -17.26 -2.20
N GLN A 161 15.49 -17.94 -2.88
CA GLN A 161 15.54 -18.07 -4.35
C GLN A 161 15.66 -16.74 -5.11
N CYS A 162 16.33 -15.73 -4.53
CA CYS A 162 16.81 -14.55 -5.25
C CYS A 162 18.22 -14.87 -5.80
N GLU A 163 18.28 -15.67 -6.87
CA GLU A 163 19.51 -16.32 -7.36
C GLU A 163 20.61 -15.35 -7.79
N LYS A 164 20.23 -14.12 -8.24
CA LYS A 164 21.18 -13.09 -8.69
C LYS A 164 21.52 -12.05 -7.61
N LEU A 165 20.99 -12.21 -6.42
CA LEU A 165 21.30 -11.32 -5.29
C LEU A 165 22.52 -11.85 -4.56
N ASP A 166 23.72 -11.38 -4.95
CA ASP A 166 24.99 -11.90 -4.44
C ASP A 166 25.21 -11.66 -2.96
N THR A 167 24.81 -10.46 -2.47
CA THR A 167 24.98 -10.09 -1.06
C THR A 167 23.80 -9.26 -0.58
N VAL A 168 23.38 -9.53 0.66
CA VAL A 168 22.42 -8.70 1.40
C VAL A 168 23.14 -8.20 2.65
N THR A 169 23.45 -6.91 2.68
CA THR A 169 23.99 -6.27 3.88
C THR A 169 22.83 -5.75 4.71
N ILE A 170 22.69 -6.27 5.91
CA ILE A 170 21.72 -5.77 6.89
C ILE A 170 22.52 -4.90 7.85
N PRO A 171 22.16 -3.61 8.06
CA PRO A 171 22.81 -2.78 9.06
C PRO A 171 22.64 -3.37 10.47
N GLU A 172 23.67 -3.23 11.30
CA GLU A 172 23.62 -3.63 12.73
C GLU A 172 22.75 -2.69 13.56
#